data_60353831ede612cf7fcd485db1f21513
#
_entry.id   60353831ede612cf7fcd485db1f21513
#
_cell.length_a   1.000
_cell.length_b   1.000
_cell.length_c   1.000
_cell.angle_alpha   90.00
_cell.angle_beta   90.00
_cell.angle_gamma   90.00
#
_symmetry.space_group_name_H-M   'P 1'
#
loop_
_entity.id
_entity.type
_entity.pdbx_description
1 polymer ?
#
loop_
_entity_poly.entity_id
_entity_poly.type
_entity_poly.pdbx_seq_one_letter_code
_entity_poly.pdbx_strand_id
1 'polypeptide(L)'
;LRWKSCNRKRPACTGRFPITLARMTDLSQLLANDIRPKVVEELASLADTTVSRQSGLTGMALKSALAAGKKADSDVVSKGINAVLPQIVDELSPYWSAYQASDQQGFGEFLAGREDEVIKAMLDAGDKQVDSLPGPVQKVYSSLRGKATDIAGPALPELGDIVERFA
;
A
#
# COMPACT_ATOMS: atom_id res chain seq x y z
N LEU A 1 54.24 -25.97 -49.15
CA LEU A 1 53.99 -26.08 -47.73
C LEU A 1 52.46 -25.98 -47.48
N ARG A 2 51.92 -27.14 -47.13
CA ARG A 2 50.50 -27.40 -46.96
C ARG A 2 50.04 -26.71 -45.63
N TRP A 3 49.04 -25.81 -45.71
CA TRP A 3 48.30 -25.36 -44.57
C TRP A 3 47.07 -26.23 -44.38
N LYS A 4 47.09 -27.07 -43.35
CA LYS A 4 45.95 -27.89 -42.97
C LYS A 4 44.91 -27.05 -42.26
N SER A 5 43.77 -27.02 -42.89
CA SER A 5 42.48 -26.61 -42.34
C SER A 5 42.24 -27.21 -40.95
N CYS A 6 42.14 -26.38 -39.96
CA CYS A 6 41.65 -26.79 -38.65
C CYS A 6 40.21 -26.32 -38.50
N ASN A 7 39.33 -27.20 -38.97
CA ASN A 7 37.90 -27.09 -38.70
C ASN A 7 37.65 -27.46 -37.24
N ARG A 8 37.55 -26.50 -36.37
CA ARG A 8 37.12 -26.71 -34.98
C ARG A 8 35.79 -26.05 -34.76
N LYS A 9 34.75 -26.91 -34.83
CA LYS A 9 33.40 -26.64 -34.38
C LYS A 9 33.44 -25.84 -33.07
N ARG A 10 32.97 -24.59 -33.07
CA ARG A 10 32.69 -23.84 -31.87
C ARG A 10 31.46 -24.48 -31.23
N PRO A 11 31.51 -24.95 -29.99
CA PRO A 11 30.30 -25.20 -29.27
C PRO A 11 29.63 -23.84 -29.05
N ALA A 12 28.37 -23.75 -29.44
CA ALA A 12 27.50 -22.65 -29.13
C ALA A 12 27.49 -22.44 -27.60
N CYS A 13 28.11 -21.38 -27.14
CA CYS A 13 27.86 -20.86 -25.81
C CYS A 13 26.43 -20.29 -25.80
N THR A 14 25.46 -21.17 -25.76
CA THR A 14 24.16 -20.84 -25.26
C THR A 14 24.28 -20.67 -23.74
N GLY A 15 24.96 -19.61 -23.35
CA GLY A 15 24.79 -19.03 -22.05
C GLY A 15 23.33 -18.53 -21.97
N ARG A 16 22.43 -19.46 -21.74
CA ARG A 16 21.17 -19.12 -21.13
C ARG A 16 21.54 -18.56 -19.77
N PHE A 17 21.74 -17.23 -19.70
CA PHE A 17 21.49 -16.54 -18.49
C PHE A 17 20.02 -16.80 -18.19
N PRO A 18 19.68 -17.45 -17.10
CA PRO A 18 18.36 -17.25 -16.57
C PRO A 18 18.33 -15.75 -16.23
N ILE A 19 17.75 -14.95 -17.12
CA ILE A 19 17.10 -13.76 -16.70
C ILE A 19 16.02 -14.33 -15.78
N THR A 20 16.38 -14.51 -14.51
CA THR A 20 15.42 -14.43 -13.45
C THR A 20 14.83 -13.04 -13.70
N LEU A 21 13.69 -13.00 -14.42
CA LEU A 21 12.75 -11.92 -14.26
C LEU A 21 12.50 -11.93 -12.75
N ALA A 22 13.32 -11.18 -12.01
CA ALA A 22 12.90 -10.65 -10.76
C ALA A 22 11.55 -10.03 -11.12
N ARG A 23 10.48 -10.65 -10.67
CA ARG A 23 9.16 -10.07 -10.70
C ARG A 23 9.37 -8.73 -10.02
N MET A 24 9.54 -7.69 -10.80
CA MET A 24 9.21 -6.35 -10.39
C MET A 24 7.68 -6.39 -10.30
N THR A 25 7.20 -6.97 -9.20
CA THR A 25 5.81 -6.86 -8.83
C THR A 25 5.63 -5.41 -8.51
N ASP A 26 5.08 -4.70 -9.46
CA ASP A 26 4.75 -3.30 -9.35
C ASP A 26 3.43 -3.23 -8.57
N LEU A 27 3.37 -2.37 -7.56
CA LEU A 27 2.14 -2.13 -6.78
C LEU A 27 0.95 -1.71 -7.66
N SER A 28 1.17 -1.35 -8.90
CA SER A 28 0.10 -1.09 -9.87
C SER A 28 -0.84 -2.29 -10.07
N GLN A 29 -0.41 -3.53 -9.76
CA GLN A 29 -1.28 -4.70 -9.77
C GLN A 29 -2.46 -4.56 -8.79
N LEU A 30 -2.28 -3.85 -7.69
CA LEU A 30 -3.35 -3.55 -6.73
C LEU A 30 -4.50 -2.75 -7.34
N LEU A 31 -4.24 -2.07 -8.46
CA LEU A 31 -5.24 -1.30 -9.21
C LEU A 31 -5.91 -2.11 -10.33
N ALA A 32 -5.48 -3.35 -10.57
CA ALA A 32 -6.07 -4.22 -11.59
C ALA A 32 -7.54 -4.53 -11.26
N ASN A 33 -8.39 -4.57 -12.27
CA ASN A 33 -9.84 -4.67 -12.12
C ASN A 33 -10.32 -5.92 -11.36
N ASP A 34 -9.56 -7.00 -11.39
CA ASP A 34 -9.84 -8.27 -10.73
C ASP A 34 -9.28 -8.35 -9.29
N ILE A 35 -8.25 -7.56 -8.98
CA ILE A 35 -7.59 -7.52 -7.67
C ILE A 35 -8.11 -6.37 -6.82
N ARG A 36 -8.31 -5.20 -7.44
CA ARG A 36 -8.73 -3.96 -6.77
C ARG A 36 -9.93 -4.12 -5.82
N PRO A 37 -11.04 -4.81 -6.17
CA PRO A 37 -12.15 -4.98 -5.25
C PRO A 37 -11.77 -5.73 -3.98
N LYS A 38 -10.91 -6.75 -4.09
CA LYS A 38 -10.43 -7.56 -2.95
C LYS A 38 -9.53 -6.72 -2.04
N VAL A 39 -8.62 -5.95 -2.62
CA VAL A 39 -7.77 -5.01 -1.87
C VAL A 39 -8.61 -3.98 -1.12
N VAL A 40 -9.62 -3.41 -1.78
CA VAL A 40 -10.55 -2.45 -1.16
C VAL A 40 -11.31 -3.08 0.01
N GLU A 41 -11.76 -4.33 -0.12
CA GLU A 41 -12.48 -5.06 0.94
C GLU A 41 -11.55 -5.31 2.15
N GLU A 42 -10.34 -5.79 1.92
CA GLU A 42 -9.35 -6.02 2.98
C GLU A 42 -8.97 -4.72 3.70
N LEU A 43 -8.73 -3.64 2.95
CA LEU A 43 -8.42 -2.33 3.52
C LEU A 43 -9.62 -1.73 4.27
N ALA A 44 -10.84 -1.96 3.81
CA ALA A 44 -12.04 -1.53 4.51
C ALA A 44 -12.19 -2.28 5.86
N SER A 45 -11.91 -3.57 5.86
CA SER A 45 -11.89 -4.39 7.08
C SER A 45 -10.79 -3.92 8.05
N LEU A 46 -9.61 -3.60 7.53
CA LEU A 46 -8.51 -3.02 8.32
C LEU A 46 -8.91 -1.68 8.93
N ALA A 47 -9.54 -0.80 8.16
CA ALA A 47 -10.02 0.50 8.65
C ALA A 47 -11.06 0.33 9.77
N ASP A 48 -12.04 -0.56 9.61
CA ASP A 48 -13.04 -0.88 10.64
C ASP A 48 -12.37 -1.43 11.91
N THR A 49 -11.41 -2.32 11.77
CA THR A 49 -10.66 -2.90 12.87
C THR A 49 -9.84 -1.84 13.60
N THR A 50 -9.14 -1.00 12.84
CA THR A 50 -8.33 0.11 13.38
C THR A 50 -9.20 1.07 14.18
N VAL A 51 -10.36 1.47 13.67
CA VAL A 51 -11.33 2.32 14.38
C VAL A 51 -11.88 1.62 15.64
N SER A 52 -12.13 0.32 15.56
CA SER A 52 -12.64 -0.47 16.68
C SER A 52 -11.63 -0.58 17.83
N ARG A 53 -10.35 -0.65 17.52
CA ARG A 53 -9.24 -0.69 18.50
C ARG A 53 -9.02 0.66 19.19
N GLN A 54 -9.47 1.77 18.59
CA GLN A 54 -9.32 3.08 19.21
C GLN A 54 -10.23 3.25 20.42
N SER A 55 -9.67 3.86 21.48
CA SER A 55 -10.35 4.11 22.75
C SER A 55 -10.37 5.61 23.10
N GLY A 56 -11.06 5.96 24.18
CA GLY A 56 -11.18 7.33 24.64
C GLY A 56 -12.00 8.23 23.71
N LEU A 57 -11.83 9.53 23.83
CA LEU A 57 -12.60 10.52 23.06
C LEU A 57 -12.36 10.41 21.55
N THR A 58 -11.12 10.13 21.14
CA THR A 58 -10.77 9.93 19.73
C THR A 58 -11.47 8.72 19.15
N GLY A 59 -11.45 7.60 19.88
CA GLY A 59 -12.14 6.38 19.45
C GLY A 59 -13.66 6.57 19.35
N MET A 60 -14.26 7.29 20.29
CA MET A 60 -15.69 7.62 20.26
C MET A 60 -16.04 8.49 19.04
N ALA A 61 -15.24 9.51 18.76
CA ALA A 61 -15.44 10.39 17.61
C ALA A 61 -15.32 9.63 16.27
N LEU A 62 -14.30 8.78 16.14
CA LEU A 62 -14.10 7.93 14.96
C LEU A 62 -15.26 6.96 14.74
N LYS A 63 -15.65 6.23 15.78
CA LYS A 63 -16.76 5.27 15.72
C LYS A 63 -18.07 5.97 15.37
N SER A 64 -18.32 7.17 15.94
CA SER A 64 -19.51 7.95 15.64
C SER A 64 -19.52 8.45 14.19
N ALA A 65 -18.39 8.96 13.70
CA ALA A 65 -18.25 9.42 12.32
C ALA A 65 -18.44 8.27 11.32
N LEU A 66 -17.83 7.11 11.60
CA LEU A 66 -17.96 5.92 10.79
C LEU A 66 -19.41 5.40 10.77
N ALA A 67 -20.07 5.35 11.93
CA ALA A 67 -21.45 4.92 12.03
C ALA A 67 -22.41 5.88 11.29
N ALA A 68 -22.17 7.18 11.37
CA ALA A 68 -22.94 8.17 10.61
C ALA A 68 -22.74 8.04 9.10
N GLY A 69 -21.50 7.82 8.66
CA GLY A 69 -21.18 7.54 7.25
C GLY A 69 -21.89 6.29 6.74
N LYS A 70 -21.79 5.18 7.48
CA LYS A 70 -22.43 3.90 7.11
C LYS A 70 -23.97 3.95 7.14
N LYS A 71 -24.57 4.84 7.91
CA LYS A 71 -26.04 5.08 7.88
C LYS A 71 -26.46 5.79 6.60
N ALA A 72 -25.62 6.68 6.09
CA ALA A 72 -25.89 7.39 4.84
C ALA A 72 -25.61 6.50 3.61
N ASP A 73 -24.54 5.74 3.66
CA ASP A 73 -24.10 4.82 2.61
C ASP A 73 -23.34 3.66 3.25
N SER A 74 -23.86 2.43 3.16
CA SER A 74 -23.22 1.24 3.72
C SER A 74 -21.81 1.02 3.18
N ASP A 75 -21.57 1.43 1.94
CA ASP A 75 -20.33 1.22 1.20
C ASP A 75 -19.39 2.43 1.25
N VAL A 76 -19.69 3.43 2.10
CA VAL A 76 -18.91 4.69 2.18
C VAL A 76 -17.42 4.45 2.42
N VAL A 77 -17.06 3.48 3.25
CA VAL A 77 -15.66 3.15 3.56
C VAL A 77 -14.98 2.56 2.32
N SER A 78 -15.60 1.58 1.70
CA SER A 78 -15.07 0.94 0.48
C SER A 78 -14.96 1.92 -0.69
N LYS A 79 -15.94 2.80 -0.86
CA LYS A 79 -15.91 3.88 -1.87
C LYS A 79 -14.80 4.88 -1.59
N GLY A 80 -14.63 5.28 -0.33
CA GLY A 80 -13.55 6.16 0.10
C GLY A 80 -12.18 5.55 -0.15
N ILE A 81 -11.96 4.31 0.26
CA ILE A 81 -10.71 3.58 0.03
C ILE A 81 -10.45 3.42 -1.46
N ASN A 82 -11.46 3.03 -2.24
CA ASN A 82 -11.32 2.89 -3.69
C ASN A 82 -10.92 4.20 -4.39
N ALA A 83 -11.36 5.34 -3.87
CA ALA A 83 -10.99 6.65 -4.40
C ALA A 83 -9.54 7.04 -4.07
N VAL A 84 -9.04 6.69 -2.88
CA VAL A 84 -7.67 7.03 -2.45
C VAL A 84 -6.63 5.94 -2.74
N LEU A 85 -7.06 4.73 -3.13
CA LEU A 85 -6.17 3.61 -3.39
C LEU A 85 -5.05 3.92 -4.39
N PRO A 86 -5.28 4.61 -5.53
CA PRO A 86 -4.20 4.96 -6.45
C PRO A 86 -3.09 5.76 -5.77
N GLN A 87 -3.44 6.67 -4.88
CA GLN A 87 -2.46 7.48 -4.15
C GLN A 87 -1.73 6.70 -3.10
N ILE A 88 -2.42 5.80 -2.39
CA ILE A 88 -1.77 4.88 -1.46
C ILE A 88 -0.72 4.05 -2.21
N VAL A 89 -1.06 3.55 -3.38
CA VAL A 89 -0.13 2.80 -4.24
C VAL A 89 1.06 3.67 -4.67
N ASP A 90 0.82 4.89 -5.10
CA ASP A 90 1.87 5.82 -5.51
C ASP A 90 2.82 6.16 -4.36
N GLU A 91 2.28 6.44 -3.16
CA GLU A 91 3.07 6.77 -1.97
C GLU A 91 3.83 5.56 -1.42
N LEU A 92 3.29 4.34 -1.55
CA LEU A 92 3.97 3.11 -1.11
C LEU A 92 4.99 2.58 -2.12
N SER A 93 4.92 2.97 -3.38
CA SER A 93 5.80 2.48 -4.44
C SER A 93 7.30 2.65 -4.15
N PRO A 94 7.80 3.82 -3.65
CA PRO A 94 9.21 3.96 -3.29
C PRO A 94 9.60 3.05 -2.11
N TYR A 95 8.71 2.85 -1.14
CA TYR A 95 8.96 1.94 -0.01
C TYR A 95 8.96 0.49 -0.46
N TRP A 96 8.10 0.12 -1.39
CA TRP A 96 8.08 -1.21 -2.00
C TRP A 96 9.38 -1.51 -2.73
N SER A 97 9.86 -0.57 -3.54
CA SER A 97 11.15 -0.71 -4.25
C SER A 97 12.32 -0.84 -3.27
N ALA A 98 12.32 -0.07 -2.19
CA ALA A 98 13.33 -0.15 -1.14
C ALA A 98 13.26 -1.48 -0.37
N TYR A 99 12.06 -1.98 -0.10
CA TYR A 99 11.83 -3.29 0.50
C TYR A 99 12.37 -4.42 -0.38
N GLN A 100 12.07 -4.42 -1.67
CA GLN A 100 12.58 -5.42 -2.62
C GLN A 100 14.10 -5.41 -2.75
N ALA A 101 14.75 -4.27 -2.50
CA ALA A 101 16.20 -4.13 -2.49
C ALA A 101 16.84 -4.47 -1.13
N SER A 102 16.02 -4.71 -0.11
CA SER A 102 16.47 -5.07 1.25
C SER A 102 16.43 -6.58 1.47
N ASP A 103 17.14 -7.04 2.50
CA ASP A 103 17.10 -8.45 2.95
C ASP A 103 16.00 -8.68 4.00
N GLN A 104 15.13 -7.69 4.25
CA GLN A 104 14.05 -7.81 5.22
C GLN A 104 12.92 -8.69 4.68
N GLN A 105 12.30 -9.46 5.57
CA GLN A 105 11.15 -10.29 5.27
C GLN A 105 9.90 -9.66 5.90
N GLY A 106 8.86 -9.48 5.08
CA GLY A 106 7.61 -8.87 5.48
C GLY A 106 7.58 -7.35 5.22
N PHE A 107 6.79 -6.96 4.22
CA PHE A 107 6.62 -5.53 3.88
C PHE A 107 5.95 -4.76 5.02
N GLY A 108 5.07 -5.42 5.79
CA GLY A 108 4.46 -4.83 6.98
C GLY A 108 5.48 -4.42 8.03
N GLU A 109 6.46 -5.27 8.35
CA GLU A 109 7.53 -4.93 9.28
C GLU A 109 8.48 -3.86 8.73
N PHE A 110 8.72 -3.88 7.42
CA PHE A 110 9.51 -2.85 6.76
C PHE A 110 8.86 -1.46 6.88
N LEU A 111 7.55 -1.37 6.72
CA LEU A 111 6.80 -0.12 6.91
C LEU A 111 6.77 0.31 8.39
N ALA A 112 6.58 -0.63 9.32
CA ALA A 112 6.58 -0.35 10.75
C ALA A 112 7.92 0.22 11.22
N GLY A 113 9.04 -0.23 10.65
CA GLY A 113 10.37 0.34 10.92
C GLY A 113 10.56 1.77 10.41
N ARG A 114 9.63 2.28 9.59
CA ARG A 114 9.60 3.63 9.00
C ARG A 114 8.28 4.34 9.23
N GLU A 115 7.63 4.05 10.34
CA GLU A 115 6.27 4.51 10.67
C GLU A 115 6.07 6.00 10.43
N ASP A 116 6.93 6.84 11.01
CA ASP A 116 6.81 8.29 10.90
C ASP A 116 6.94 8.80 9.45
N GLU A 117 7.85 8.21 8.67
CA GLU A 117 8.06 8.58 7.27
C GLU A 117 6.86 8.20 6.41
N VAL A 118 6.37 6.98 6.58
CA VAL A 118 5.22 6.44 5.81
C VAL A 118 3.96 7.22 6.13
N ILE A 119 3.67 7.44 7.41
CA ILE A 119 2.49 8.18 7.84
C ILE A 119 2.56 9.63 7.36
N LYS A 120 3.73 10.26 7.47
CA LYS A 120 3.93 11.62 6.95
C LYS A 120 3.65 11.69 5.45
N ALA A 121 4.20 10.77 4.66
CA ALA A 121 3.96 10.71 3.21
C ALA A 121 2.48 10.56 2.89
N MET A 122 1.78 9.67 3.60
CA MET A 122 0.34 9.47 3.42
C MET A 122 -0.48 10.71 3.83
N LEU A 123 -0.08 11.41 4.89
CA LEU A 123 -0.73 12.65 5.30
C LEU A 123 -0.50 13.78 4.29
N ASP A 124 0.72 13.92 3.79
CA ASP A 124 1.06 14.93 2.78
C ASP A 124 0.27 14.68 1.47
N ALA A 125 0.03 13.42 1.11
CA ALA A 125 -0.83 13.05 -0.02
C ALA A 125 -2.30 13.35 0.28
N GLY A 126 -2.78 13.04 1.48
CA GLY A 126 -4.14 13.33 1.93
C GLY A 126 -4.41 14.83 1.99
N ASP A 127 -3.47 15.64 2.46
CA ASP A 127 -3.58 17.09 2.53
C ASP A 127 -3.81 17.74 1.16
N LYS A 128 -3.19 17.18 0.11
CA LYS A 128 -3.39 17.66 -1.27
C LYS A 128 -4.81 17.42 -1.78
N GLN A 129 -5.53 16.49 -1.18
CA GLN A 129 -6.85 16.08 -1.62
C GLN A 129 -7.98 16.50 -0.68
N VAL A 130 -7.64 16.97 0.53
CA VAL A 130 -8.63 17.32 1.54
C VAL A 130 -9.66 18.31 1.04
N ASP A 131 -9.25 19.26 0.20
CA ASP A 131 -10.13 20.30 -0.37
C ASP A 131 -11.20 19.73 -1.34
N SER A 132 -10.95 18.55 -1.90
CA SER A 132 -11.90 17.86 -2.78
C SER A 132 -12.89 16.95 -2.02
N LEU A 133 -12.67 16.76 -0.72
CA LEU A 133 -13.54 15.92 0.11
C LEU A 133 -14.80 16.67 0.56
N PRO A 134 -15.92 15.98 0.81
CA PRO A 134 -17.10 16.60 1.43
C PRO A 134 -16.77 17.24 2.78
N GLY A 135 -17.37 18.40 3.06
CA GLY A 135 -17.09 19.19 4.27
C GLY A 135 -17.09 18.42 5.60
N PRO A 136 -18.04 17.48 5.84
CA PRO A 136 -18.02 16.64 7.05
C PRO A 136 -16.75 15.76 7.12
N VAL A 137 -16.28 15.24 5.99
CA VAL A 137 -15.07 14.41 5.92
C VAL A 137 -13.82 15.24 6.16
N GLN A 138 -13.76 16.46 5.63
CA GLN A 138 -12.67 17.42 5.89
C GLN A 138 -12.51 17.71 7.38
N LYS A 139 -13.62 17.92 8.11
CA LYS A 139 -13.59 18.16 9.55
C LYS A 139 -13.05 16.95 10.32
N VAL A 140 -13.49 15.76 9.97
CA VAL A 140 -12.98 14.52 10.57
C VAL A 140 -11.49 14.36 10.28
N TYR A 141 -11.07 14.53 9.04
CA TYR A 141 -9.67 14.47 8.64
C TYR A 141 -8.80 15.45 9.45
N SER A 142 -9.19 16.73 9.50
CA SER A 142 -8.46 17.76 10.25
C SER A 142 -8.33 17.44 11.74
N SER A 143 -9.38 16.84 12.32
CA SER A 143 -9.38 16.44 13.75
C SER A 143 -8.46 15.26 14.03
N LEU A 144 -8.26 14.38 13.03
CA LEU A 144 -7.49 13.15 13.17
C LEU A 144 -6.04 13.29 12.71
N ARG A 145 -5.75 14.31 11.89
CA ARG A 145 -4.42 14.54 11.31
C ARG A 145 -3.32 14.59 12.38
N GLY A 146 -3.58 15.29 13.50
CA GLY A 146 -2.64 15.39 14.62
C GLY A 146 -2.45 14.09 15.43
N LYS A 147 -3.27 13.06 15.18
CA LYS A 147 -3.22 11.76 15.86
C LYS A 147 -3.01 10.60 14.87
N ALA A 148 -2.66 10.93 13.65
CA ALA A 148 -2.55 9.94 12.58
C ALA A 148 -1.53 8.85 12.90
N THR A 149 -0.38 9.21 13.50
CA THR A 149 0.63 8.23 13.92
C THR A 149 0.06 7.27 14.97
N ASP A 150 -0.61 7.79 16.00
CA ASP A 150 -1.19 6.95 17.05
C ASP A 150 -2.28 6.00 16.52
N ILE A 151 -2.98 6.40 15.46
CA ILE A 151 -4.10 5.66 14.88
C ILE A 151 -3.61 4.68 13.81
N ALA A 152 -2.78 5.15 12.87
CA ALA A 152 -2.35 4.40 11.71
C ALA A 152 -1.09 3.56 11.96
N GLY A 153 -0.21 3.98 12.88
CA GLY A 153 1.03 3.27 13.19
C GLY A 153 0.80 1.79 13.49
N PRO A 154 -0.08 1.43 14.43
CA PRO A 154 -0.38 0.04 14.72
C PRO A 154 -1.02 -0.75 13.56
N ALA A 155 -1.54 -0.06 12.54
CA ALA A 155 -2.15 -0.68 11.36
C ALA A 155 -1.17 -0.85 10.19
N LEU A 156 0.02 -0.22 10.23
CA LEU A 156 1.01 -0.33 9.16
C LEU A 156 1.49 -1.74 8.87
N PRO A 157 1.76 -2.60 9.89
CA PRO A 157 2.12 -3.99 9.62
C PRO A 157 1.02 -4.72 8.84
N GLU A 158 -0.23 -4.59 9.27
CA GLU A 158 -1.38 -5.22 8.61
C GLU A 158 -1.60 -4.66 7.20
N LEU A 159 -1.39 -3.36 7.01
CA LEU A 159 -1.44 -2.71 5.69
C LEU A 159 -0.37 -3.27 4.75
N GLY A 160 0.86 -3.39 5.23
CA GLY A 160 1.96 -3.94 4.45
C GLY A 160 1.73 -5.40 4.07
N ASP A 161 1.20 -6.22 4.98
CA ASP A 161 0.85 -7.62 4.73
C ASP A 161 -0.25 -7.76 3.66
N ILE A 162 -1.24 -6.86 3.68
CA ILE A 162 -2.28 -6.82 2.63
C ILE A 162 -1.65 -6.47 1.28
N VAL A 163 -0.83 -5.42 1.24
CA VAL A 163 -0.14 -4.99 0.01
C VAL A 163 0.72 -6.11 -0.53
N GLU A 164 1.55 -6.76 0.30
CA GLU A 164 2.44 -7.85 -0.10
C GLU A 164 1.68 -9.07 -0.64
N ARG A 165 0.50 -9.34 -0.10
CA ARG A 165 -0.34 -10.47 -0.53
C ARG A 165 -0.88 -10.31 -1.94
N PHE A 166 -1.13 -9.08 -2.38
CA PHE A 166 -1.74 -8.77 -3.67
C PHE A 166 -0.76 -8.17 -4.70
N ALA A 167 0.48 -7.89 -4.29
CA ALA A 167 1.54 -7.35 -5.15
C ALA A 167 2.23 -8.40 -6.03
#